data_5009d2281d1220059befa83b4c1749ad
#
_entry.id   5009d2281d1220059befa83b4c1749ad
#
_cell.length_a   1.000
_cell.length_b   1.000
_cell.length_c   1.000
_cell.angle_alpha   90.00
_cell.angle_beta   90.00
_cell.angle_gamma   90.00
#
_symmetry.space_group_name_H-M   'P 1'
#
loop_
_entity.id
_entity.type
_entity.pdbx_description
1 polymer ?
#
loop_
_entity_poly.entity_id
_entity_poly.type
_entity_poly.pdbx_seq_one_letter_code
_entity_poly.pdbx_strand_id
1 'polypeptide(L)'
;GGDSLAWASQKGAGWRADCWGDWHNFSTSWSHMRDDYPQRLAAAQAAWGGFNDGWQHAPVSLEICGYMAEWESVQHYTREEVQASFDWALAQHASTLNLKSRPVPAAYRDIVDNALLRIGYRYRVSQLEFDTPVRSGMPLTLNVTWRNDGVAPAYLPWLVQWRIVNAAGDTVTQIKTADDVRQWLPGAHQSRATLALPAGLPD
;
A
#
# COMPACT_ATOMS: atom_id res chain seq x y z
N GLY A 1 -14.12 -6.61 20.87
CA GLY A 1 -14.94 -5.44 20.61
C GLY A 1 -14.12 -4.22 20.19
N GLY A 2 -14.80 -3.09 19.97
CA GLY A 2 -14.13 -1.83 19.58
C GLY A 2 -13.06 -1.39 20.57
N ASP A 3 -13.26 -1.54 21.86
CA ASP A 3 -12.28 -1.18 22.90
C ASP A 3 -10.98 -1.97 22.78
N SER A 4 -11.06 -3.29 22.51
CA SER A 4 -9.86 -4.12 22.33
C SER A 4 -9.10 -3.74 21.07
N LEU A 5 -9.82 -3.40 20.01
CA LEU A 5 -9.24 -2.94 18.75
C LEU A 5 -8.56 -1.57 18.93
N ALA A 6 -9.24 -0.62 19.58
CA ALA A 6 -8.67 0.69 19.93
C ALA A 6 -7.41 0.55 20.79
N TRP A 7 -7.46 -0.29 21.83
CA TRP A 7 -6.32 -0.54 22.70
C TRP A 7 -5.11 -1.11 21.94
N ALA A 8 -5.33 -2.09 21.08
CA ALA A 8 -4.26 -2.69 20.28
C ALA A 8 -3.64 -1.64 19.33
N SER A 9 -4.47 -0.83 18.67
CA SER A 9 -4.00 0.23 17.76
C SER A 9 -3.21 1.31 18.49
N GLN A 10 -3.59 1.70 19.70
CA GLN A 10 -2.80 2.60 20.55
C GLN A 10 -1.40 2.05 20.89
N LYS A 11 -1.22 0.73 20.86
CA LYS A 11 0.07 0.05 21.06
C LYS A 11 0.83 -0.17 19.75
N GLY A 12 0.37 0.41 18.64
CA GLY A 12 1.02 0.32 17.34
C GLY A 12 0.67 -0.95 16.55
N ALA A 13 -0.36 -1.68 16.95
CA ALA A 13 -0.85 -2.82 16.18
C ALA A 13 -1.74 -2.37 15.02
N GLY A 14 -1.58 -3.02 13.87
CA GLY A 14 -2.57 -2.96 12.80
C GLY A 14 -3.82 -3.78 13.13
N TRP A 15 -4.74 -3.86 12.20
CA TRP A 15 -5.94 -4.67 12.37
C TRP A 15 -6.21 -5.58 11.17
N ARG A 16 -7.04 -6.58 11.38
CA ARG A 16 -7.38 -7.57 10.38
C ARG A 16 -8.90 -7.82 10.37
N ALA A 17 -9.45 -7.96 9.17
CA ALA A 17 -10.76 -8.56 8.94
C ALA A 17 -10.58 -9.94 8.30
N ASP A 18 -11.21 -10.97 8.85
CA ASP A 18 -11.04 -12.38 8.46
C ASP A 18 -12.17 -12.92 7.57
N CYS A 19 -13.22 -12.13 7.35
CA CYS A 19 -14.33 -12.46 6.47
C CYS A 19 -14.75 -11.24 5.62
N TRP A 20 -13.76 -10.57 5.04
CA TRP A 20 -13.99 -9.43 4.18
C TRP A 20 -14.77 -9.83 2.92
N GLY A 21 -15.71 -8.99 2.52
CA GLY A 21 -16.59 -9.22 1.38
C GLY A 21 -17.86 -10.02 1.70
N ASP A 22 -18.14 -10.31 2.97
CA ASP A 22 -19.41 -10.94 3.39
C ASP A 22 -20.54 -9.91 3.46
N TRP A 23 -21.26 -9.76 2.34
CA TRP A 23 -22.46 -8.93 2.26
C TRP A 23 -23.76 -9.70 2.51
N HIS A 24 -23.76 -11.03 2.33
CA HIS A 24 -24.94 -11.87 2.25
C HIS A 24 -25.01 -12.97 3.32
N ASN A 25 -24.40 -12.76 4.49
CA ASN A 25 -24.36 -13.76 5.56
C ASN A 25 -23.65 -15.06 5.15
N PHE A 26 -22.46 -14.92 4.58
CA PHE A 26 -21.69 -16.01 3.97
C PHE A 26 -21.43 -17.17 4.94
N SER A 27 -21.04 -16.87 6.17
CA SER A 27 -20.64 -17.85 7.18
C SER A 27 -21.38 -17.73 8.51
N THR A 28 -22.28 -16.75 8.64
CA THR A 28 -23.02 -16.45 9.87
C THR A 28 -24.48 -16.11 9.55
N SER A 29 -25.28 -15.86 10.59
CA SER A 29 -26.64 -15.34 10.44
C SER A 29 -26.70 -13.82 10.22
N TRP A 30 -25.55 -13.16 10.10
CA TRP A 30 -25.39 -11.72 9.94
C TRP A 30 -24.22 -11.43 8.99
N SER A 31 -24.21 -10.26 8.36
CA SER A 31 -23.20 -9.83 7.39
C SER A 31 -22.04 -9.11 8.08
N HIS A 32 -20.80 -9.55 7.85
CA HIS A 32 -19.61 -8.88 8.38
C HIS A 32 -19.48 -7.46 7.85
N MET A 33 -19.80 -7.25 6.58
CA MET A 33 -19.62 -5.95 5.93
C MET A 33 -20.68 -4.91 6.31
N ARG A 34 -21.89 -5.35 6.67
CA ARG A 34 -23.00 -4.46 7.07
C ARG A 34 -23.18 -4.36 8.57
N ASP A 35 -23.10 -5.51 9.25
CA ASP A 35 -23.62 -5.64 10.61
C ASP A 35 -22.51 -5.66 11.66
N ASP A 36 -21.23 -5.84 11.27
CA ASP A 36 -20.11 -6.01 12.20
C ASP A 36 -18.98 -4.99 11.98
N TYR A 37 -18.28 -5.03 10.84
CA TYR A 37 -17.08 -4.21 10.67
C TYR A 37 -17.32 -2.69 10.80
N PRO A 38 -18.35 -2.09 10.19
CA PRO A 38 -18.60 -0.66 10.35
C PRO A 38 -18.79 -0.26 11.80
N GLN A 39 -19.55 -1.07 12.57
CA GLN A 39 -19.81 -0.77 13.98
C GLN A 39 -18.58 -0.97 14.85
N ARG A 40 -17.75 -1.98 14.59
CA ARG A 40 -16.49 -2.20 15.32
C ARG A 40 -15.47 -1.09 15.06
N LEU A 41 -15.34 -0.67 13.81
CA LEU A 41 -14.42 0.43 13.45
C LEU A 41 -14.91 1.76 14.05
N ALA A 42 -16.21 2.04 13.98
CA ALA A 42 -16.80 3.23 14.61
C ALA A 42 -16.62 3.22 16.13
N ALA A 43 -16.84 2.06 16.79
CA ALA A 43 -16.62 1.92 18.23
C ALA A 43 -15.14 2.08 18.59
N ALA A 44 -14.20 1.58 17.78
CA ALA A 44 -12.78 1.77 18.01
C ALA A 44 -12.37 3.24 17.87
N GLN A 45 -12.90 3.94 16.86
CA GLN A 45 -12.68 5.38 16.70
C GLN A 45 -13.27 6.20 17.86
N ALA A 46 -14.45 5.82 18.36
CA ALA A 46 -15.05 6.46 19.52
C ALA A 46 -14.25 6.23 20.82
N ALA A 47 -13.67 5.03 20.98
CA ALA A 47 -12.84 4.69 22.12
C ALA A 47 -11.45 5.34 22.07
N TRP A 48 -10.93 5.59 20.86
CA TRP A 48 -9.66 6.27 20.64
C TRP A 48 -9.69 7.08 19.33
N GLY A 49 -9.72 8.40 19.43
CA GLY A 49 -9.85 9.32 18.30
C GLY A 49 -8.77 9.20 17.22
N GLY A 50 -7.64 8.56 17.51
CA GLY A 50 -6.56 8.29 16.54
C GLY A 50 -6.70 7.00 15.74
N PHE A 51 -7.76 6.20 15.97
CA PHE A 51 -7.91 4.89 15.34
C PHE A 51 -7.96 4.96 13.81
N ASN A 52 -8.70 5.91 13.26
CA ASN A 52 -8.83 6.06 11.81
C ASN A 52 -7.52 6.43 11.09
N ASP A 53 -6.53 6.95 11.83
CA ASP A 53 -5.19 7.28 11.30
C ASP A 53 -4.16 6.17 11.57
N GLY A 54 -4.57 5.11 12.27
CA GLY A 54 -3.69 3.99 12.65
C GLY A 54 -3.02 3.30 11.45
N TRP A 55 -3.67 3.28 10.29
CA TRP A 55 -3.12 2.74 9.04
C TRP A 55 -1.83 3.45 8.57
N GLN A 56 -1.57 4.68 9.02
CA GLN A 56 -0.33 5.41 8.71
C GLN A 56 0.89 4.78 9.39
N HIS A 57 0.69 3.96 10.42
CA HIS A 57 1.76 3.41 11.25
C HIS A 57 1.75 1.88 11.34
N ALA A 58 0.62 1.24 11.04
CA ALA A 58 0.44 -0.20 11.16
C ALA A 58 -0.49 -0.75 10.07
N PRO A 59 -0.24 -1.99 9.59
CA PRO A 59 -0.94 -2.53 8.43
C PRO A 59 -2.41 -2.85 8.69
N VAL A 60 -3.23 -2.65 7.67
CA VAL A 60 -4.58 -3.20 7.55
C VAL A 60 -4.52 -4.43 6.66
N SER A 61 -4.93 -5.58 7.17
CA SER A 61 -4.88 -6.86 6.48
C SER A 61 -6.27 -7.45 6.35
N LEU A 62 -6.69 -7.75 5.13
CA LEU A 62 -8.01 -8.30 4.87
C LEU A 62 -7.91 -9.72 4.31
N GLU A 63 -8.70 -10.62 4.85
CA GLU A 63 -8.87 -11.96 4.31
C GLU A 63 -10.28 -12.14 3.78
N ILE A 64 -10.37 -12.69 2.58
CA ILE A 64 -11.65 -12.92 1.91
C ILE A 64 -12.52 -13.91 2.67
N CYS A 65 -13.81 -13.62 2.77
CA CYS A 65 -14.82 -14.58 3.20
C CYS A 65 -15.04 -15.62 2.10
N GLY A 66 -14.88 -16.91 2.40
CA GLY A 66 -14.94 -17.98 1.40
C GLY A 66 -13.85 -17.83 0.32
N TYR A 67 -14.24 -18.05 -0.92
CA TYR A 67 -13.40 -17.87 -2.12
C TYR A 67 -14.15 -17.03 -3.16
N MET A 68 -13.44 -16.32 -4.03
CA MET A 68 -14.10 -15.52 -5.08
C MET A 68 -14.95 -16.36 -6.05
N ALA A 69 -14.59 -17.63 -6.28
CA ALA A 69 -15.43 -18.54 -7.04
C ALA A 69 -16.77 -18.82 -6.37
N GLU A 70 -16.84 -18.82 -5.03
CA GLU A 70 -18.09 -18.97 -4.28
C GLU A 70 -18.90 -17.66 -4.28
N TRP A 71 -18.26 -16.50 -4.38
CA TRP A 71 -18.95 -15.22 -4.59
C TRP A 71 -19.77 -15.24 -5.90
N GLU A 72 -19.20 -15.86 -6.95
CA GLU A 72 -19.88 -16.00 -8.24
C GLU A 72 -20.95 -17.12 -8.19
N SER A 73 -20.56 -18.33 -7.79
CA SER A 73 -21.39 -19.53 -7.98
C SER A 73 -22.38 -19.82 -6.87
N VAL A 74 -22.11 -19.38 -5.63
CA VAL A 74 -22.91 -19.68 -4.44
C VAL A 74 -23.64 -18.44 -3.94
N GLN A 75 -22.90 -17.31 -3.80
CA GLN A 75 -23.46 -16.07 -3.27
C GLN A 75 -24.11 -15.21 -4.35
N HIS A 76 -23.84 -15.51 -5.64
CA HIS A 76 -24.37 -14.79 -6.79
C HIS A 76 -24.14 -13.28 -6.72
N TYR A 77 -22.93 -12.88 -6.27
CA TYR A 77 -22.57 -11.46 -6.18
C TYR A 77 -22.61 -10.79 -7.54
N THR A 78 -23.23 -9.63 -7.58
CA THR A 78 -23.14 -8.75 -8.75
C THR A 78 -21.73 -8.16 -8.85
N ARG A 79 -21.38 -7.65 -10.02
CA ARG A 79 -20.10 -6.93 -10.20
C ARG A 79 -19.99 -5.71 -9.28
N GLU A 80 -21.12 -5.02 -9.04
CA GLU A 80 -21.20 -3.85 -8.16
C GLU A 80 -20.89 -4.24 -6.71
N GLU A 81 -21.35 -5.38 -6.21
CA GLU A 81 -21.05 -5.87 -4.87
C GLU A 81 -19.57 -6.26 -4.73
N VAL A 82 -19.01 -6.91 -5.76
CA VAL A 82 -17.57 -7.20 -5.79
C VAL A 82 -16.76 -5.90 -5.83
N GLN A 83 -17.14 -4.95 -6.70
CA GLN A 83 -16.47 -3.65 -6.75
C GLN A 83 -16.55 -2.93 -5.41
N ALA A 84 -17.74 -2.89 -4.77
CA ALA A 84 -17.93 -2.28 -3.45
C ALA A 84 -17.04 -2.91 -2.38
N SER A 85 -16.80 -4.23 -2.44
CA SER A 85 -15.87 -4.91 -1.53
C SER A 85 -14.44 -4.36 -1.69
N PHE A 86 -13.95 -4.24 -2.92
CA PHE A 86 -12.61 -3.71 -3.18
C PHE A 86 -12.51 -2.22 -2.89
N ASP A 87 -13.52 -1.43 -3.20
CA ASP A 87 -13.58 0.00 -2.88
C ASP A 87 -13.53 0.21 -1.36
N TRP A 88 -14.24 -0.61 -0.59
CA TRP A 88 -14.15 -0.58 0.87
C TRP A 88 -12.73 -0.93 1.35
N ALA A 89 -12.10 -1.96 0.79
CA ALA A 89 -10.72 -2.30 1.13
C ALA A 89 -9.75 -1.14 0.90
N LEU A 90 -9.88 -0.46 -0.23
CA LEU A 90 -9.07 0.71 -0.55
C LEU A 90 -9.37 1.88 0.39
N ALA A 91 -10.64 2.10 0.75
CA ALA A 91 -11.05 3.15 1.69
C ALA A 91 -10.55 2.88 3.13
N GLN A 92 -10.36 1.60 3.49
CA GLN A 92 -9.73 1.23 4.77
C GLN A 92 -8.21 1.19 4.71
N HIS A 93 -7.59 1.69 3.65
CA HIS A 93 -6.14 1.70 3.46
C HIS A 93 -5.50 0.31 3.56
N ALA A 94 -6.16 -0.70 2.98
CA ALA A 94 -5.67 -2.07 3.04
C ALA A 94 -4.24 -2.19 2.52
N SER A 95 -3.39 -2.79 3.34
CA SER A 95 -1.97 -3.03 3.03
C SER A 95 -1.78 -4.36 2.33
N THR A 96 -2.60 -5.34 2.69
CA THR A 96 -2.56 -6.70 2.14
C THR A 96 -3.96 -7.27 1.99
N LEU A 97 -4.14 -8.09 0.95
CA LEU A 97 -5.33 -8.92 0.75
C LEU A 97 -4.92 -10.38 0.68
N ASN A 98 -5.60 -11.25 1.44
CA ASN A 98 -5.47 -12.69 1.33
C ASN A 98 -6.69 -13.27 0.60
N LEU A 99 -6.52 -13.61 -0.68
CA LEU A 99 -7.55 -14.26 -1.50
C LEU A 99 -7.50 -15.80 -1.42
N LYS A 100 -6.80 -16.33 -0.38
CA LYS A 100 -6.67 -17.76 -0.07
C LYS A 100 -6.11 -18.59 -1.23
N SER A 101 -5.26 -17.98 -2.07
CA SER A 101 -4.55 -18.63 -3.19
C SER A 101 -5.46 -19.44 -4.11
N ARG A 102 -6.69 -18.99 -4.33
CA ARG A 102 -7.63 -19.58 -5.28
C ARG A 102 -7.77 -18.71 -6.53
N PRO A 103 -8.12 -19.30 -7.68
CA PRO A 103 -8.32 -18.55 -8.91
C PRO A 103 -9.38 -17.45 -8.75
N VAL A 104 -9.13 -16.29 -9.35
CA VAL A 104 -10.11 -15.22 -9.47
C VAL A 104 -10.97 -15.50 -10.69
N PRO A 105 -12.31 -15.51 -10.57
CA PRO A 105 -13.23 -15.65 -11.71
C PRO A 105 -12.95 -14.61 -12.79
N ALA A 106 -13.10 -14.99 -14.05
CA ALA A 106 -12.88 -14.09 -15.19
C ALA A 106 -13.80 -12.84 -15.11
N ALA A 107 -15.01 -13.01 -14.61
CA ALA A 107 -16.00 -11.94 -14.43
C ALA A 107 -15.54 -10.82 -13.48
N TYR A 108 -14.56 -11.08 -12.59
CA TYR A 108 -14.10 -10.13 -11.57
C TYR A 108 -12.62 -9.77 -11.70
N ARG A 109 -11.93 -10.32 -12.70
CA ARG A 109 -10.48 -10.20 -12.85
C ARG A 109 -10.03 -8.73 -12.94
N ASP A 110 -10.70 -7.94 -13.74
CA ASP A 110 -10.39 -6.52 -13.92
C ASP A 110 -10.57 -5.70 -12.64
N ILE A 111 -11.58 -6.02 -11.82
CA ILE A 111 -11.79 -5.39 -10.51
C ILE A 111 -10.61 -5.68 -9.60
N VAL A 112 -10.20 -6.95 -9.52
CA VAL A 112 -9.06 -7.37 -8.70
C VAL A 112 -7.76 -6.72 -9.19
N ASP A 113 -7.48 -6.79 -10.49
CA ASP A 113 -6.25 -6.24 -11.09
C ASP A 113 -6.16 -4.73 -10.84
N ASN A 114 -7.26 -3.98 -11.00
CA ASN A 114 -7.32 -2.55 -10.69
C ASN A 114 -7.07 -2.26 -9.21
N ALA A 115 -7.64 -3.05 -8.31
CA ALA A 115 -7.41 -2.88 -6.87
C ALA A 115 -5.96 -3.17 -6.49
N LEU A 116 -5.35 -4.21 -7.08
CA LEU A 116 -3.94 -4.58 -6.83
C LEU A 116 -2.95 -3.49 -7.24
N LEU A 117 -3.30 -2.59 -8.15
CA LEU A 117 -2.48 -1.42 -8.48
C LEU A 117 -2.46 -0.37 -7.36
N ARG A 118 -3.35 -0.48 -6.37
CA ARG A 118 -3.53 0.51 -5.30
C ARG A 118 -3.36 -0.05 -3.89
N ILE A 119 -3.56 -1.34 -3.67
CA ILE A 119 -3.38 -1.98 -2.36
C ILE A 119 -1.93 -1.84 -1.89
N GLY A 120 -1.76 -1.50 -0.61
CA GLY A 120 -0.45 -1.25 -0.02
C GLY A 120 0.20 0.02 -0.56
N TYR A 121 1.52 0.03 -0.68
CA TYR A 121 2.26 1.12 -1.28
C TYR A 121 2.64 0.84 -2.74
N ARG A 122 2.76 1.91 -3.55
CA ARG A 122 3.15 1.86 -4.97
C ARG A 122 4.05 3.06 -5.29
N TYR A 123 5.34 2.94 -4.96
CA TYR A 123 6.29 4.01 -5.18
C TYR A 123 6.76 4.06 -6.64
N ARG A 124 6.75 5.26 -7.21
CA ARG A 124 7.38 5.55 -8.49
C ARG A 124 8.02 6.93 -8.49
N VAL A 125 9.05 7.09 -9.30
CA VAL A 125 9.58 8.41 -9.63
C VAL A 125 8.61 9.09 -10.60
N SER A 126 8.11 10.27 -10.24
CA SER A 126 7.26 11.07 -11.13
C SER A 126 8.03 12.20 -11.81
N GLN A 127 9.11 12.66 -11.19
CA GLN A 127 9.98 13.70 -11.73
C GLN A 127 11.41 13.49 -11.23
N LEU A 128 12.38 13.72 -12.10
CA LEU A 128 13.81 13.74 -11.79
C LEU A 128 14.41 14.98 -12.43
N GLU A 129 15.04 15.80 -11.62
CA GLU A 129 15.73 17.00 -12.06
C GLU A 129 17.21 16.96 -11.63
N PHE A 130 18.08 17.39 -12.51
CA PHE A 130 19.51 17.56 -12.25
C PHE A 130 20.10 18.60 -13.18
N ASP A 131 21.21 19.20 -12.74
CA ASP A 131 21.90 20.21 -13.54
C ASP A 131 22.63 19.59 -14.73
N THR A 132 22.60 20.31 -15.85
CA THR A 132 23.33 19.95 -17.08
C THR A 132 24.30 21.07 -17.48
N PRO A 133 25.46 20.75 -18.04
CA PRO A 133 26.00 19.43 -18.34
C PRO A 133 26.50 18.70 -17.08
N VAL A 134 26.30 17.39 -17.04
CA VAL A 134 26.93 16.52 -16.04
C VAL A 134 28.39 16.36 -16.39
N ARG A 135 29.32 16.51 -15.43
CA ARG A 135 30.74 16.45 -15.65
C ARG A 135 31.44 15.44 -14.75
N SER A 136 32.32 14.67 -15.32
CA SER A 136 33.22 13.78 -14.60
C SER A 136 33.98 14.51 -13.49
N GLY A 137 34.13 13.91 -12.32
CA GLY A 137 34.78 14.48 -11.14
C GLY A 137 33.99 15.56 -10.41
N MET A 138 32.78 15.91 -10.87
CA MET A 138 31.92 16.91 -10.23
C MET A 138 30.75 16.22 -9.50
N PRO A 139 30.23 16.84 -8.41
CA PRO A 139 29.02 16.34 -7.77
C PRO A 139 27.82 16.42 -8.71
N LEU A 140 27.00 15.36 -8.71
CA LEU A 140 25.69 15.33 -9.37
C LEU A 140 24.60 15.39 -8.33
N THR A 141 23.85 16.48 -8.30
CA THR A 141 22.68 16.61 -7.42
C THR A 141 21.41 16.21 -8.16
N LEU A 142 20.64 15.32 -7.56
CA LEU A 142 19.35 14.87 -8.05
C LEU A 142 18.24 15.42 -7.14
N ASN A 143 17.26 16.11 -7.70
CA ASN A 143 16.01 16.45 -7.02
C ASN A 143 14.94 15.54 -7.59
N VAL A 144 14.27 14.79 -6.73
CA VAL A 144 13.39 13.70 -7.14
C VAL A 144 12.03 13.86 -6.51
N THR A 145 11.01 13.84 -7.34
CA THR A 145 9.63 13.72 -6.88
C THR A 145 9.20 12.27 -7.02
N TRP A 146 8.91 11.66 -5.89
CA TRP A 146 8.29 10.34 -5.78
C TRP A 146 6.78 10.48 -5.67
N ARG A 147 6.07 9.46 -6.09
CA ARG A 147 4.66 9.30 -5.76
C ARG A 147 4.43 7.93 -5.14
N ASN A 148 3.63 7.92 -4.09
CA ASN A 148 2.98 6.71 -3.62
C ASN A 148 1.55 6.70 -4.18
N ASP A 149 1.31 5.91 -5.23
CA ASP A 149 0.00 5.74 -5.85
C ASP A 149 -0.85 4.65 -5.15
N GLY A 150 -0.28 4.00 -4.13
CA GLY A 150 -0.99 3.07 -3.25
C GLY A 150 -1.83 3.78 -2.19
N VAL A 151 -2.57 3.00 -1.40
CA VAL A 151 -3.46 3.52 -0.35
C VAL A 151 -2.84 3.46 1.05
N ALA A 152 -1.64 2.91 1.20
CA ALA A 152 -0.92 2.77 2.46
C ALA A 152 0.57 3.10 2.30
N PRO A 153 1.31 3.41 3.39
CA PRO A 153 2.77 3.52 3.35
C PRO A 153 3.45 2.14 3.43
N ALA A 154 4.77 2.11 3.25
CA ALA A 154 5.59 1.01 3.73
C ALA A 154 5.69 1.07 5.26
N TYR A 155 5.70 -0.08 5.93
CA TYR A 155 5.86 -0.13 7.41
C TYR A 155 7.26 -0.58 7.83
N LEU A 156 8.07 -1.02 6.88
CA LEU A 156 9.47 -1.37 7.11
C LEU A 156 10.39 -0.25 6.62
N PRO A 157 11.53 -0.04 7.27
CA PRO A 157 12.48 1.02 6.93
C PRO A 157 13.32 0.65 5.71
N TRP A 158 12.70 0.58 4.54
CA TRP A 158 13.41 0.35 3.29
C TRP A 158 14.36 1.50 2.98
N LEU A 159 15.58 1.17 2.55
CA LEU A 159 16.57 2.18 2.18
C LEU A 159 16.33 2.68 0.75
N VAL A 160 16.31 4.00 0.58
CA VAL A 160 16.36 4.64 -0.74
C VAL A 160 17.82 4.81 -1.14
N GLN A 161 18.17 4.28 -2.31
CA GLN A 161 19.54 4.34 -2.83
C GLN A 161 19.53 4.77 -4.29
N TRP A 162 20.40 5.69 -4.60
CA TRP A 162 20.70 6.07 -5.97
C TRP A 162 22.01 5.43 -6.41
N ARG A 163 22.03 4.93 -7.62
CA ARG A 163 23.16 4.24 -8.21
C ARG A 163 23.31 4.65 -9.66
N ILE A 164 24.51 5.08 -10.04
CA ILE A 164 24.91 5.26 -11.44
C ILE A 164 25.63 3.98 -11.85
N VAL A 165 25.24 3.47 -13.00
CA VAL A 165 25.84 2.26 -13.60
C VAL A 165 26.39 2.60 -14.98
N ASN A 166 27.46 1.89 -15.38
CA ASN A 166 27.98 1.96 -16.73
C ASN A 166 27.14 1.11 -17.71
N ALA A 167 27.50 1.09 -18.97
CA ALA A 167 26.82 0.32 -20.00
C ALA A 167 26.87 -1.21 -19.77
N ALA A 168 27.85 -1.70 -19.00
CA ALA A 168 27.97 -3.11 -18.62
C ALA A 168 27.12 -3.46 -17.38
N GLY A 169 26.51 -2.46 -16.74
CA GLY A 169 25.71 -2.65 -15.52
C GLY A 169 26.51 -2.54 -14.22
N ASP A 170 27.80 -2.25 -14.28
CA ASP A 170 28.65 -2.10 -13.10
C ASP A 170 28.37 -0.78 -12.39
N THR A 171 28.38 -0.80 -11.07
CA THR A 171 28.16 0.40 -10.25
C THR A 171 29.39 1.33 -10.32
N VAL A 172 29.20 2.52 -10.86
CA VAL A 172 30.18 3.59 -10.92
C VAL A 172 30.23 4.35 -9.60
N THR A 173 29.07 4.74 -9.09
CA THR A 173 28.92 5.40 -7.79
C THR A 173 27.53 5.17 -7.23
N GLN A 174 27.39 5.29 -5.92
CA GLN A 174 26.10 5.13 -5.26
C GLN A 174 26.02 5.95 -3.97
N ILE A 175 24.80 6.32 -3.58
CA ILE A 175 24.53 6.98 -2.31
C ILE A 175 23.21 6.48 -1.74
N LYS A 176 23.18 6.24 -0.43
CA LYS A 176 21.94 6.04 0.33
C LYS A 176 21.47 7.37 0.85
N THR A 177 20.20 7.65 0.71
CA THR A 177 19.59 8.86 1.26
C THR A 177 19.14 8.64 2.70
N ALA A 178 18.81 9.73 3.40
CA ALA A 178 18.24 9.70 4.74
C ALA A 178 16.71 9.58 4.74
N ASP A 179 16.11 9.35 3.56
CA ASP A 179 14.65 9.24 3.43
C ASP A 179 14.10 8.06 4.22
N ASP A 180 13.04 8.31 4.97
CA ASP A 180 12.27 7.27 5.65
C ASP A 180 10.97 7.01 4.89
N VAL A 181 10.93 5.96 4.09
CA VAL A 181 9.76 5.58 3.27
C VAL A 181 8.51 5.27 4.07
N ARG A 182 8.64 5.04 5.39
CA ARG A 182 7.48 4.86 6.28
C ARG A 182 6.67 6.15 6.43
N GLN A 183 7.29 7.30 6.14
CA GLN A 183 6.63 8.61 6.12
C GLN A 183 6.01 8.95 4.75
N TRP A 184 6.22 8.08 3.76
CA TRP A 184 5.70 8.31 2.41
C TRP A 184 4.27 7.80 2.28
N LEU A 185 3.34 8.56 2.89
CA LEU A 185 1.90 8.33 2.77
C LEU A 185 1.44 8.46 1.31
N PRO A 186 0.22 8.06 0.95
CA PRO A 186 -0.31 8.28 -0.41
C PRO A 186 -0.14 9.74 -0.88
N GLY A 187 0.44 9.93 -2.07
CA GLY A 187 0.72 11.26 -2.61
C GLY A 187 2.15 11.49 -3.04
N ALA A 188 2.56 12.75 -3.12
CA ALA A 188 3.87 13.17 -3.61
C ALA A 188 4.86 13.42 -2.46
N HIS A 189 6.14 13.01 -2.65
CA HIS A 189 7.23 13.17 -1.70
C HIS A 189 8.48 13.66 -2.41
N GLN A 190 9.25 14.54 -1.76
CA GLN A 190 10.48 15.08 -2.28
C GLN A 190 11.68 14.38 -1.63
N SER A 191 12.67 14.08 -2.44
CA SER A 191 13.96 13.51 -2.02
C SER A 191 15.08 14.22 -2.75
N ARG A 192 16.23 14.34 -2.10
CA ARG A 192 17.43 14.93 -2.70
C ARG A 192 18.63 14.05 -2.44
N ALA A 193 19.42 13.81 -3.48
CA ALA A 193 20.67 13.08 -3.38
C ALA A 193 21.79 13.82 -4.10
N THR A 194 23.01 13.75 -3.57
CA THR A 194 24.20 14.28 -4.26
C THR A 194 25.23 13.16 -4.35
N LEU A 195 25.48 12.71 -5.58
CA LEU A 195 26.46 11.68 -5.88
C LEU A 195 27.80 12.33 -6.24
N ALA A 196 28.89 11.82 -5.67
CA ALA A 196 30.23 12.16 -6.11
C ALA A 196 30.54 11.35 -7.39
N LEU A 197 30.72 12.04 -8.51
CA LEU A 197 31.11 11.36 -9.74
C LEU A 197 32.63 11.17 -9.76
N PRO A 198 33.14 9.97 -10.07
CA PRO A 198 34.56 9.74 -10.26
C PRO A 198 35.14 10.60 -11.39
N ALA A 199 36.41 10.98 -11.27
CA ALA A 199 37.15 11.58 -12.39
C ALA A 199 37.40 10.53 -13.50
N GLY A 200 37.45 11.00 -14.77
CA GLY A 200 37.76 10.10 -15.90
C GLY A 200 36.61 9.23 -16.40
N LEU A 201 35.35 9.56 -16.03
CA LEU A 201 34.20 8.96 -16.72
C LEU A 201 34.20 9.44 -18.19
N PRO A 202 33.88 8.54 -19.14
CA PRO A 202 33.68 8.93 -20.53
C PRO A 202 32.49 9.90 -20.64
N ASP A 203 32.58 10.80 -21.61
CA ASP A 203 31.52 11.76 -21.97
C ASP A 203 30.27 11.04 -22.49
#